data_8340220dff878663157ec99428299d13
#
_entry.id   8340220dff878663157ec99428299d13
#
_cell.length_a   1.000
_cell.length_b   1.000
_cell.length_c   1.000
_cell.angle_alpha   90.00
_cell.angle_beta   90.00
_cell.angle_gamma   90.00
#
_symmetry.space_group_name_H-M   'P 1'
#
loop_
_entity.id
_entity.type
_entity.pdbx_description
1 polymer ?
#
loop_
_entity_poly.entity_id
_entity_poly.type
_entity_poly.pdbx_seq_one_letter_code
_entity_poly.pdbx_strand_id
1 'polypeptide(L)'
;KYGKNGGREDVKTHHYIVSFDPKDAVENGLTMEKAQALGLQFCKDNFPGHPAIVCTHPDGHNSAGNIHVHIVIGSLRVRTVERQPFMDKPCDWEAGKKHRCTSAMLRHLRVAVMEMCEQADLNQINLLEAQGDHVSEREYWAQRRGQRRLDYANAKLAAKGQQPTQTVYQTELDKLRKQIYACIKSELRDNFLRKLRLLSIAFHSIHDKNCSIAA
;
A
#
# COMPACT_ATOMS: atom_id res chain seq x y z
N LYS A 1 15.50 5.87 -30.47
CA LYS A 1 15.21 7.25 -30.93
C LYS A 1 14.80 8.20 -29.82
N TYR A 2 14.28 7.72 -28.72
CA TYR A 2 13.61 8.51 -27.67
C TYR A 2 14.38 8.62 -26.36
N GLY A 3 15.61 8.19 -26.27
CA GLY A 3 16.28 8.20 -25.01
C GLY A 3 17.75 8.52 -25.08
N LYS A 4 18.15 9.62 -24.48
CA LYS A 4 19.51 9.81 -23.98
C LYS A 4 19.64 9.02 -22.68
N ASN A 5 19.77 7.71 -22.77
CA ASN A 5 19.57 6.84 -21.64
C ASN A 5 20.79 5.99 -21.39
N GLY A 6 21.72 6.52 -20.66
CA GLY A 6 22.91 5.81 -20.21
C GLY A 6 23.07 5.76 -18.70
N GLY A 7 22.23 6.46 -17.94
CA GLY A 7 22.34 6.50 -16.48
C GLY A 7 21.76 5.26 -15.80
N ARG A 8 22.45 4.78 -14.76
CA ARG A 8 22.00 3.66 -13.91
C ARG A 8 20.62 3.90 -13.26
N GLU A 9 20.26 5.18 -13.10
CA GLU A 9 18.98 5.62 -12.46
C GLU A 9 17.85 5.81 -13.48
N ASP A 10 18.08 5.53 -14.76
CA ASP A 10 17.08 5.71 -15.79
C ASP A 10 16.06 4.57 -15.79
N VAL A 11 14.86 4.85 -15.29
CA VAL A 11 13.74 3.90 -15.24
C VAL A 11 13.31 3.55 -16.66
N LYS A 12 13.41 2.27 -17.02
CA LYS A 12 13.03 1.72 -18.33
C LYS A 12 11.62 1.18 -18.35
N THR A 13 11.17 0.64 -17.23
CA THR A 13 9.86 0.03 -17.08
C THR A 13 9.28 0.36 -15.71
N HIS A 14 7.95 0.34 -15.61
CA HIS A 14 7.23 0.35 -14.32
C HIS A 14 6.45 -0.95 -14.20
N HIS A 15 6.44 -1.51 -13.00
CA HIS A 15 5.76 -2.75 -12.69
C HIS A 15 4.66 -2.48 -11.65
N TYR A 16 3.44 -2.81 -12.01
CA TYR A 16 2.26 -2.74 -11.17
C TYR A 16 1.72 -4.14 -10.93
N ILE A 17 1.18 -4.38 -9.76
CA ILE A 17 0.54 -5.65 -9.39
C ILE A 17 -0.84 -5.34 -8.86
N VAL A 18 -1.86 -5.95 -9.46
CA VAL A 18 -3.23 -5.97 -8.95
C VAL A 18 -3.47 -7.35 -8.36
N SER A 19 -3.71 -7.41 -7.06
CA SER A 19 -3.95 -8.67 -6.34
C SER A 19 -5.39 -8.72 -5.87
N PHE A 20 -6.07 -9.83 -6.12
CA PHE A 20 -7.46 -10.05 -5.74
C PHE A 20 -7.56 -10.82 -4.42
N ASP A 21 -8.70 -10.70 -3.74
CA ASP A 21 -8.97 -11.50 -2.54
C ASP A 21 -9.03 -12.99 -2.91
N PRO A 22 -8.37 -13.89 -2.15
CA PRO A 22 -8.50 -15.33 -2.39
C PRO A 22 -9.94 -15.84 -2.39
N LYS A 23 -10.84 -15.18 -1.66
CA LYS A 23 -12.28 -15.51 -1.64
C LYS A 23 -12.96 -15.30 -2.99
N ASP A 24 -12.49 -14.36 -3.81
CA ASP A 24 -13.09 -14.07 -5.11
C ASP A 24 -13.09 -15.27 -6.04
N ALA A 25 -12.08 -16.15 -5.93
CA ALA A 25 -12.04 -17.37 -6.71
C ALA A 25 -13.13 -18.39 -6.31
N VAL A 26 -13.53 -18.40 -5.03
CA VAL A 26 -14.48 -19.35 -4.46
C VAL A 26 -15.91 -18.79 -4.48
N GLU A 27 -16.05 -17.53 -4.07
CA GLU A 27 -17.36 -16.91 -3.81
C GLU A 27 -17.89 -16.12 -5.01
N ASN A 28 -17.00 -15.45 -5.77
CA ASN A 28 -17.36 -14.50 -6.82
C ASN A 28 -16.97 -14.97 -8.23
N GLY A 29 -16.54 -16.22 -8.37
CA GLY A 29 -16.25 -16.84 -9.66
C GLY A 29 -15.11 -16.16 -10.42
N LEU A 30 -14.09 -15.63 -9.71
CA LEU A 30 -12.91 -15.10 -10.34
C LEU A 30 -12.03 -16.23 -10.88
N THR A 31 -11.88 -16.30 -12.20
CA THR A 31 -10.98 -17.22 -12.88
C THR A 31 -9.73 -16.50 -13.35
N MET A 32 -8.71 -17.25 -13.77
CA MET A 32 -7.49 -16.71 -14.38
C MET A 32 -7.80 -15.88 -15.63
N GLU A 33 -8.74 -16.35 -16.45
CA GLU A 33 -9.15 -15.69 -17.68
C GLU A 33 -9.87 -14.37 -17.38
N LYS A 34 -10.79 -14.37 -16.37
CA LYS A 34 -11.49 -13.16 -15.91
C LYS A 34 -10.48 -12.15 -15.37
N ALA A 35 -9.54 -12.58 -14.52
CA ALA A 35 -8.49 -11.72 -13.99
C ALA A 35 -7.57 -11.14 -15.08
N GLN A 36 -7.18 -11.97 -16.07
CA GLN A 36 -6.40 -11.53 -17.23
C GLN A 36 -7.15 -10.48 -18.05
N ALA A 37 -8.44 -10.69 -18.30
CA ALA A 37 -9.27 -9.73 -19.04
C ALA A 37 -9.39 -8.39 -18.30
N LEU A 38 -9.64 -8.43 -16.98
CA LEU A 38 -9.68 -7.24 -16.13
C LEU A 38 -8.34 -6.50 -16.14
N GLY A 39 -7.22 -7.22 -16.00
CA GLY A 39 -5.88 -6.62 -16.05
C GLY A 39 -5.54 -6.00 -17.39
N LEU A 40 -5.93 -6.62 -18.50
CA LEU A 40 -5.76 -6.07 -19.84
C LEU A 40 -6.60 -4.81 -20.04
N GLN A 41 -7.86 -4.80 -19.62
CA GLN A 41 -8.70 -3.62 -19.69
C GLN A 41 -8.16 -2.49 -18.82
N PHE A 42 -7.82 -2.78 -17.56
CA PHE A 42 -7.20 -1.83 -16.66
C PHE A 42 -5.93 -1.20 -17.25
N CYS A 43 -5.08 -2.01 -17.88
CA CYS A 43 -3.87 -1.54 -18.53
C CYS A 43 -4.16 -0.59 -19.70
N LYS A 44 -5.15 -0.91 -20.55
CA LYS A 44 -5.55 -0.07 -21.69
C LYS A 44 -6.07 1.29 -21.24
N ASP A 45 -6.87 1.32 -20.18
CA ASP A 45 -7.55 2.53 -19.72
C ASP A 45 -6.59 3.46 -18.97
N ASN A 46 -5.69 2.88 -18.17
CA ASN A 46 -4.84 3.66 -17.27
C ASN A 46 -3.42 3.93 -17.79
N PHE A 47 -2.93 3.15 -18.76
CA PHE A 47 -1.61 3.34 -19.37
C PHE A 47 -1.67 3.51 -20.89
N PRO A 48 -2.57 4.34 -21.41
CA PRO A 48 -2.73 4.48 -22.86
C PRO A 48 -1.43 4.99 -23.51
N GLY A 49 -1.09 4.39 -24.64
CA GLY A 49 0.10 4.76 -25.43
C GLY A 49 1.42 4.22 -24.93
N HIS A 50 1.46 3.49 -23.81
CA HIS A 50 2.64 2.75 -23.36
C HIS A 50 2.64 1.32 -23.92
N PRO A 51 3.78 0.77 -24.33
CA PRO A 51 3.89 -0.67 -24.57
C PRO A 51 3.77 -1.38 -23.21
N ALA A 52 3.05 -2.48 -23.18
CA ALA A 52 2.78 -3.18 -21.92
C ALA A 52 2.78 -4.71 -22.11
N ILE A 53 3.13 -5.40 -21.04
CA ILE A 53 2.96 -6.84 -20.86
C ILE A 53 2.04 -7.02 -19.65
N VAL A 54 0.98 -7.82 -19.81
CA VAL A 54 0.03 -8.18 -18.75
C VAL A 54 0.03 -9.69 -18.61
N CYS A 55 0.28 -10.17 -17.40
CA CYS A 55 0.38 -11.59 -17.10
C CYS A 55 -0.30 -11.90 -15.77
N THR A 56 -1.12 -12.92 -15.74
CA THR A 56 -1.85 -13.35 -14.54
C THR A 56 -1.23 -14.62 -13.94
N HIS A 57 -1.17 -14.67 -12.61
CA HIS A 57 -0.67 -15.78 -11.84
C HIS A 57 -1.74 -16.29 -10.88
N PRO A 58 -1.87 -17.64 -10.66
CA PRO A 58 -2.90 -18.22 -9.81
C PRO A 58 -2.61 -18.07 -8.32
N ASP A 59 -1.34 -17.91 -7.95
CA ASP A 59 -0.88 -17.88 -6.56
C ASP A 59 0.23 -16.88 -6.35
N GLY A 60 0.24 -16.26 -5.19
CA GLY A 60 1.36 -15.43 -4.73
C GLY A 60 2.51 -16.27 -4.17
N HIS A 61 3.67 -15.64 -3.99
CA HIS A 61 4.88 -16.24 -3.40
C HIS A 61 4.66 -16.87 -2.01
N ASN A 62 3.57 -16.53 -1.37
CA ASN A 62 3.20 -16.97 -0.02
C ASN A 62 2.23 -18.18 -0.03
N SER A 63 1.92 -18.74 -1.18
CA SER A 63 0.94 -19.82 -1.35
C SER A 63 -0.44 -19.47 -0.73
N ALA A 64 -0.81 -18.18 -0.74
CA ALA A 64 -2.09 -17.72 -0.20
C ALA A 64 -3.26 -17.96 -1.16
N GLY A 65 -3.00 -18.49 -2.36
CA GLY A 65 -4.04 -18.80 -3.36
C GLY A 65 -4.69 -17.56 -3.98
N ASN A 66 -4.06 -16.38 -3.86
CA ASN A 66 -4.61 -15.17 -4.44
C ASN A 66 -4.18 -15.00 -5.91
N ILE A 67 -5.16 -14.92 -6.78
CA ILE A 67 -4.94 -14.56 -8.18
C ILE A 67 -4.44 -13.12 -8.24
N HIS A 68 -3.40 -12.88 -9.04
CA HIS A 68 -2.86 -11.53 -9.21
C HIS A 68 -2.37 -11.30 -10.64
N VAL A 69 -2.45 -10.06 -11.08
CA VAL A 69 -2.08 -9.62 -12.41
C VAL A 69 -0.86 -8.71 -12.33
N HIS A 70 0.19 -9.08 -13.04
CA HIS A 70 1.36 -8.25 -13.27
C HIS A 70 1.15 -7.40 -14.52
N ILE A 71 1.35 -6.09 -14.40
CA ILE A 71 1.29 -5.12 -15.49
C ILE A 71 2.64 -4.45 -15.56
N VAL A 72 3.42 -4.75 -16.59
CA VAL A 72 4.72 -4.13 -16.84
C VAL A 72 4.58 -3.20 -18.04
N ILE A 73 4.76 -1.91 -17.81
CA ILE A 73 4.71 -0.89 -18.87
C ILE A 73 6.11 -0.38 -19.20
N GLY A 74 6.39 -0.13 -20.47
CA GLY A 74 7.55 0.62 -20.89
C GLY A 74 7.45 2.08 -20.42
N SER A 75 8.53 2.63 -19.87
CA SER A 75 8.51 4.00 -19.34
C SER A 75 8.23 5.06 -20.41
N LEU A 76 8.58 4.81 -21.67
CA LEU A 76 8.34 5.73 -22.77
C LEU A 76 6.97 5.52 -23.41
N ARG A 77 6.21 6.60 -23.57
CA ARG A 77 4.97 6.63 -24.35
C ARG A 77 5.33 6.63 -25.84
N VAL A 78 4.77 5.68 -26.58
CA VAL A 78 5.09 5.49 -28.01
C VAL A 78 4.15 6.26 -28.95
N ARG A 79 2.98 6.70 -28.45
CA ARG A 79 2.02 7.52 -29.18
C ARG A 79 1.41 8.56 -28.27
N THR A 80 1.10 9.75 -28.80
CA THR A 80 0.31 10.75 -28.10
C THR A 80 -1.11 10.26 -27.88
N VAL A 81 -1.66 10.52 -26.70
CA VAL A 81 -3.00 10.12 -26.30
C VAL A 81 -3.81 11.32 -25.87
N GLU A 82 -5.11 11.18 -25.74
CA GLU A 82 -5.97 12.20 -25.18
C GLU A 82 -5.65 12.45 -23.70
N ARG A 83 -5.66 13.73 -23.32
CA ARG A 83 -5.40 14.13 -21.94
C ARG A 83 -6.48 13.59 -21.00
N GLN A 84 -6.06 12.89 -19.97
CA GLN A 84 -6.92 12.42 -18.88
C GLN A 84 -6.88 13.38 -17.68
N PRO A 85 -7.90 13.39 -16.79
CA PRO A 85 -7.97 14.32 -15.65
C PRO A 85 -6.76 14.26 -14.70
N PHE A 86 -6.12 13.11 -14.56
CA PHE A 86 -4.93 12.92 -13.72
C PHE A 86 -3.61 13.33 -14.39
N MET A 87 -3.66 13.75 -15.65
CA MET A 87 -2.49 14.17 -16.43
C MET A 87 -2.29 15.70 -16.29
N ASP A 88 -1.28 16.11 -15.54
CA ASP A 88 -1.05 17.51 -15.19
C ASP A 88 -0.26 18.28 -16.23
N LYS A 89 0.66 17.60 -16.92
CA LYS A 89 1.64 18.23 -17.81
C LYS A 89 1.65 17.59 -19.19
N PRO A 90 2.00 18.32 -20.26
CA PRO A 90 2.09 17.77 -21.63
C PRO A 90 2.87 16.47 -21.75
N CYS A 91 3.92 16.32 -20.93
CA CYS A 91 4.69 15.08 -20.91
C CYS A 91 3.91 13.83 -20.42
N ASP A 92 2.71 14.03 -19.85
CA ASP A 92 1.88 12.93 -19.37
C ASP A 92 1.03 12.30 -20.50
N TRP A 93 0.87 12.98 -21.66
CA TRP A 93 0.10 12.47 -22.80
C TRP A 93 0.86 12.49 -24.14
N GLU A 94 1.97 13.20 -24.26
CA GLU A 94 2.75 13.29 -25.49
C GLU A 94 3.62 12.05 -25.71
N ALA A 95 3.77 11.65 -26.98
CA ALA A 95 4.70 10.61 -27.41
C ALA A 95 6.16 10.99 -27.10
N GLY A 96 7.00 9.99 -26.85
CA GLY A 96 8.42 10.18 -26.54
C GLY A 96 8.71 10.68 -25.14
N LYS A 97 7.69 10.85 -24.30
CA LYS A 97 7.83 11.25 -22.89
C LYS A 97 7.73 10.07 -21.96
N LYS A 98 8.40 10.17 -20.82
CA LYS A 98 8.40 9.13 -19.80
C LYS A 98 7.15 9.17 -18.93
N HIS A 99 6.70 7.98 -18.55
CA HIS A 99 5.68 7.82 -17.52
C HIS A 99 6.13 8.49 -16.22
N ARG A 100 5.21 9.23 -15.59
CA ARG A 100 5.41 9.89 -14.32
C ARG A 100 4.53 9.26 -13.25
N CYS A 101 5.16 8.73 -12.20
CA CYS A 101 4.48 8.16 -11.05
C CYS A 101 4.15 9.26 -10.03
N THR A 102 3.19 10.14 -10.37
CA THR A 102 2.75 11.25 -9.49
C THR A 102 1.75 10.78 -8.45
N SER A 103 1.58 11.54 -7.37
CA SER A 103 0.55 11.24 -6.36
C SER A 103 -0.86 11.26 -6.96
N ALA A 104 -1.13 12.14 -7.93
CA ALA A 104 -2.40 12.18 -8.66
C ALA A 104 -2.62 10.89 -9.47
N MET A 105 -1.60 10.43 -10.20
CA MET A 105 -1.64 9.17 -10.94
C MET A 105 -1.85 7.97 -10.01
N LEU A 106 -1.11 7.88 -8.90
CA LEU A 106 -1.25 6.77 -7.95
C LEU A 106 -2.64 6.77 -7.29
N ARG A 107 -3.18 7.95 -6.97
CA ARG A 107 -4.55 8.06 -6.47
C ARG A 107 -5.57 7.59 -7.50
N HIS A 108 -5.42 8.02 -8.75
CA HIS A 108 -6.26 7.58 -9.87
C HIS A 108 -6.24 6.05 -10.01
N LEU A 109 -5.06 5.42 -10.03
CA LEU A 109 -4.95 3.97 -10.16
C LEU A 109 -5.65 3.22 -9.01
N ARG A 110 -5.58 3.75 -7.78
CA ARG A 110 -6.30 3.16 -6.63
C ARG A 110 -7.80 3.22 -6.81
N VAL A 111 -8.33 4.36 -7.25
CA VAL A 111 -9.76 4.52 -7.56
C VAL A 111 -10.16 3.57 -8.68
N ALA A 112 -9.41 3.53 -9.78
CA ALA A 112 -9.70 2.68 -10.92
C ALA A 112 -9.70 1.18 -10.59
N VAL A 113 -8.82 0.72 -9.69
CA VAL A 113 -8.85 -0.68 -9.20
C VAL A 113 -10.12 -0.95 -8.39
N MET A 114 -10.51 -0.02 -7.51
CA MET A 114 -11.73 -0.18 -6.71
C MET A 114 -12.98 -0.23 -7.60
N GLU A 115 -13.11 0.69 -8.55
CA GLU A 115 -14.20 0.72 -9.54
C GLU A 115 -14.23 -0.55 -10.41
N MET A 116 -13.08 -1.04 -10.85
CA MET A 116 -12.96 -2.29 -11.59
C MET A 116 -13.45 -3.50 -10.77
N CYS A 117 -13.09 -3.57 -9.49
CA CYS A 117 -13.54 -4.65 -8.60
C CYS A 117 -15.05 -4.57 -8.35
N GLU A 118 -15.59 -3.37 -8.11
CA GLU A 118 -17.01 -3.14 -7.92
C GLU A 118 -17.83 -3.57 -9.15
N GLN A 119 -17.40 -3.15 -10.35
CA GLN A 119 -18.06 -3.51 -11.61
C GLN A 119 -18.02 -5.01 -11.93
N ALA A 120 -17.03 -5.72 -11.38
CA ALA A 120 -16.84 -7.15 -11.57
C ALA A 120 -17.43 -8.00 -10.44
N ASP A 121 -18.13 -7.40 -9.47
CA ASP A 121 -18.68 -8.03 -8.26
C ASP A 121 -17.58 -8.76 -7.44
N LEU A 122 -16.40 -8.13 -7.30
CA LEU A 122 -15.27 -8.67 -6.55
C LEU A 122 -15.09 -7.94 -5.22
N ASN A 123 -14.54 -8.65 -4.24
CA ASN A 123 -14.18 -8.05 -2.95
C ASN A 123 -13.16 -6.94 -3.13
N GLN A 124 -13.30 -5.87 -2.36
CA GLN A 124 -12.37 -4.76 -2.38
C GLN A 124 -12.13 -4.20 -0.99
N ILE A 125 -11.01 -3.53 -0.84
CA ILE A 125 -10.67 -2.73 0.33
C ILE A 125 -10.59 -1.26 -0.06
N ASN A 126 -10.80 -0.34 0.89
CA ASN A 126 -10.61 1.09 0.61
C ASN A 126 -9.12 1.42 0.48
N LEU A 127 -8.62 1.50 -0.75
CA LEU A 127 -7.22 1.82 -1.05
C LEU A 127 -6.86 3.30 -0.83
N LEU A 128 -7.85 4.16 -0.54
CA LEU A 128 -7.64 5.59 -0.27
C LEU A 128 -7.43 5.88 1.21
N GLU A 129 -7.82 4.99 2.08
CA GLU A 129 -7.55 5.10 3.50
C GLU A 129 -6.09 4.79 3.83
N ALA A 130 -5.55 5.50 4.83
CA ALA A 130 -4.24 5.19 5.36
C ALA A 130 -4.28 3.80 5.98
N GLN A 131 -3.69 2.84 5.31
CA GLN A 131 -3.46 1.51 5.87
C GLN A 131 -2.33 1.62 6.88
N GLY A 132 -2.57 1.19 8.10
CA GLY A 132 -1.66 1.11 9.24
C GLY A 132 -0.15 1.23 9.03
N ASP A 133 0.64 0.67 9.91
CA ASP A 133 2.10 0.79 9.86
C ASP A 133 2.68 0.24 8.55
N HIS A 134 3.34 1.11 7.77
CA HIS A 134 4.03 0.71 6.56
C HIS A 134 5.28 -0.09 6.92
N VAL A 135 5.29 -1.36 6.55
CA VAL A 135 6.45 -2.25 6.69
C VAL A 135 7.22 -2.28 5.37
N SER A 136 8.53 -2.04 5.40
CA SER A 136 9.35 -2.16 4.19
C SER A 136 9.42 -3.62 3.71
N GLU A 137 9.61 -3.83 2.41
CA GLU A 137 9.75 -5.17 1.83
C GLU A 137 10.84 -5.99 2.52
N ARG A 138 11.97 -5.36 2.83
CA ARG A 138 13.08 -6.00 3.55
C ARG A 138 12.66 -6.52 4.93
N GLU A 139 11.89 -5.74 5.68
CA GLU A 139 11.37 -6.10 7.00
C GLU A 139 10.34 -7.21 6.91
N TYR A 140 9.41 -7.09 5.96
CA TYR A 140 8.44 -8.14 5.67
C TYR A 140 9.12 -9.50 5.42
N TRP A 141 10.10 -9.55 4.54
CA TRP A 141 10.81 -10.80 4.26
C TRP A 141 11.69 -11.27 5.42
N ALA A 142 12.26 -10.36 6.22
CA ALA A 142 12.99 -10.73 7.43
C ALA A 142 12.07 -11.41 8.46
N GLN A 143 10.88 -10.84 8.67
CA GLN A 143 9.87 -11.38 9.57
C GLN A 143 9.36 -12.75 9.08
N ARG A 144 9.05 -12.89 7.79
CA ARG A 144 8.62 -14.16 7.19
C ARG A 144 9.67 -15.26 7.32
N ARG A 145 10.94 -14.95 7.06
CA ARG A 145 12.03 -15.92 7.23
C ARG A 145 12.21 -16.31 8.70
N GLY A 146 12.11 -15.35 9.61
CA GLY A 146 12.16 -15.60 11.05
C GLY A 146 11.02 -16.50 11.52
N GLN A 147 9.78 -16.21 11.07
CA GLN A 147 8.61 -17.03 11.41
C GLN A 147 8.76 -18.48 10.93
N ARG A 148 9.17 -18.71 9.69
CA ARG A 148 9.39 -20.05 9.16
C ARG A 148 10.42 -20.85 9.99
N ARG A 149 11.50 -20.20 10.47
CA ARG A 149 12.49 -20.84 11.34
C ARG A 149 11.91 -21.20 12.70
N LEU A 150 11.09 -20.29 13.25
CA LEU A 150 10.40 -20.52 14.51
C LEU A 150 9.39 -21.65 14.41
N ASP A 151 8.58 -21.69 13.34
CA ASP A 151 7.60 -22.74 13.07
C ASP A 151 8.27 -24.11 12.95
N TYR A 152 9.39 -24.17 12.23
CA TYR A 152 10.19 -25.40 12.11
C TYR A 152 10.75 -25.85 13.47
N ALA A 153 11.26 -24.92 14.28
CA ALA A 153 11.75 -25.24 15.63
C ALA A 153 10.61 -25.74 16.53
N ASN A 154 9.45 -25.08 16.48
CA ASN A 154 8.26 -25.43 17.24
C ASN A 154 7.72 -26.82 16.84
N ALA A 155 7.73 -27.15 15.54
CA ALA A 155 7.36 -28.48 15.07
C ALA A 155 8.29 -29.58 15.62
N LYS A 156 9.60 -29.30 15.72
CA LYS A 156 10.56 -30.23 16.34
C LYS A 156 10.33 -30.40 17.85
N LEU A 157 9.94 -29.31 18.56
CA LEU A 157 9.60 -29.41 19.99
C LEU A 157 8.32 -30.21 20.18
N ALA A 158 7.29 -29.93 19.37
CA ALA A 158 6.04 -30.69 19.42
C ALA A 158 6.24 -32.17 19.16
N ALA A 159 7.11 -32.56 18.21
CA ALA A 159 7.47 -33.95 17.96
C ALA A 159 8.16 -34.66 19.15
N LYS A 160 8.74 -33.87 20.08
CA LYS A 160 9.33 -34.35 21.34
C LYS A 160 8.38 -34.23 22.54
N GLY A 161 7.11 -33.85 22.32
CA GLY A 161 6.12 -33.64 23.37
C GLY A 161 6.36 -32.39 24.23
N GLN A 162 7.17 -31.44 23.72
CA GLN A 162 7.48 -30.19 24.40
C GLN A 162 6.63 -29.06 23.82
N GLN A 163 6.16 -28.16 24.68
CA GLN A 163 5.38 -26.99 24.26
C GLN A 163 6.28 -25.86 23.76
N PRO A 164 5.91 -25.15 22.68
CA PRO A 164 6.65 -24.01 22.19
C PRO A 164 6.54 -22.85 23.18
N THR A 165 7.65 -22.17 23.44
CA THR A 165 7.69 -20.98 24.32
C THR A 165 7.30 -19.69 23.60
N GLN A 166 7.40 -19.66 22.28
CA GLN A 166 7.08 -18.53 21.43
C GLN A 166 6.46 -19.02 20.13
N THR A 167 5.34 -18.41 19.71
CA THR A 167 4.62 -18.76 18.47
C THR A 167 4.76 -17.71 17.39
N VAL A 168 5.02 -16.46 17.75
CA VAL A 168 5.14 -15.34 16.81
C VAL A 168 6.56 -14.78 16.84
N TYR A 169 7.20 -14.77 15.69
CA TYR A 169 8.51 -14.15 15.52
C TYR A 169 8.40 -12.65 15.47
N GLN A 170 9.25 -11.96 16.24
CA GLN A 170 9.40 -10.51 16.21
C GLN A 170 10.86 -10.17 15.95
N THR A 171 11.11 -9.28 14.97
CA THR A 171 12.46 -8.75 14.75
C THR A 171 12.85 -7.82 15.90
N GLU A 172 14.13 -7.66 16.15
CA GLU A 172 14.61 -6.67 17.14
C GLU A 172 14.18 -5.25 16.77
N LEU A 173 14.09 -4.97 15.47
CA LEU A 173 13.59 -3.69 14.97
C LEU A 173 12.11 -3.47 15.30
N ASP A 174 11.27 -4.51 15.18
CA ASP A 174 9.85 -4.43 15.57
C ASP A 174 9.70 -4.18 17.06
N LYS A 175 10.48 -4.85 17.88
CA LYS A 175 10.49 -4.64 19.34
C LYS A 175 10.88 -3.20 19.68
N LEU A 176 11.95 -2.71 19.06
CA LEU A 176 12.43 -1.34 19.26
C LEU A 176 11.40 -0.30 18.79
N ARG A 177 10.80 -0.49 17.62
CA ARG A 177 9.72 0.39 17.13
C ARG A 177 8.56 0.45 18.12
N LYS A 178 8.07 -0.71 18.58
CA LYS A 178 6.98 -0.75 19.56
C LYS A 178 7.32 0.01 20.84
N GLN A 179 8.56 -0.09 21.32
CA GLN A 179 9.03 0.67 22.48
C GLN A 179 9.06 2.17 22.21
N ILE A 180 9.59 2.60 21.05
CA ILE A 180 9.63 4.01 20.66
C ILE A 180 8.22 4.58 20.52
N TYR A 181 7.31 3.88 19.83
CA TYR A 181 5.92 4.32 19.69
C TYR A 181 5.20 4.41 21.04
N ALA A 182 5.43 3.48 21.96
CA ALA A 182 4.89 3.53 23.30
C ALA A 182 5.37 4.77 24.08
N CYS A 183 6.67 5.07 24.01
CA CYS A 183 7.25 6.28 24.61
C CYS A 183 6.67 7.56 24.00
N ILE A 184 6.63 7.68 22.67
CA ILE A 184 6.05 8.85 21.98
C ILE A 184 4.59 9.03 22.35
N LYS A 185 3.81 7.95 22.37
CA LYS A 185 2.38 7.99 22.71
C LYS A 185 2.15 8.43 24.16
N SER A 186 2.99 8.00 25.11
CA SER A 186 2.90 8.45 26.50
C SER A 186 3.24 9.93 26.63
N GLU A 187 4.32 10.39 26.02
CA GLU A 187 4.74 11.80 26.05
C GLU A 187 3.71 12.74 25.39
N LEU A 188 3.15 12.33 24.22
CA LEU A 188 2.10 13.10 23.56
C LEU A 188 0.84 13.20 24.40
N ARG A 189 0.46 12.11 25.07
CA ARG A 189 -0.69 12.09 26.00
C ARG A 189 -0.44 13.04 27.17
N ASP A 190 0.74 13.00 27.77
CA ASP A 190 1.08 13.82 28.94
C ASP A 190 1.17 15.29 28.56
N ASN A 191 1.76 15.62 27.41
CA ASN A 191 1.80 16.98 26.87
C ASN A 191 0.41 17.51 26.54
N PHE A 192 -0.48 16.68 25.97
CA PHE A 192 -1.86 17.06 25.67
C PHE A 192 -2.65 17.33 26.94
N LEU A 193 -2.55 16.45 27.95
CA LEU A 193 -3.20 16.64 29.25
C LEU A 193 -2.66 17.87 29.99
N ARG A 194 -1.36 18.15 29.89
CA ARG A 194 -0.74 19.36 30.44
C ARG A 194 -1.28 20.63 29.79
N LYS A 195 -1.41 20.65 28.43
CA LYS A 195 -2.02 21.76 27.69
C LYS A 195 -3.49 21.97 28.05
N LEU A 196 -4.27 20.89 28.17
CA LEU A 196 -5.67 20.99 28.60
C LEU A 196 -5.80 21.57 30.01
N ARG A 197 -4.95 21.19 30.97
CA ARG A 197 -4.93 21.75 32.31
C ARG A 197 -4.60 23.26 32.29
N LEU A 198 -3.63 23.67 31.48
CA LEU A 198 -3.26 25.10 31.34
C LEU A 198 -4.38 25.91 30.73
N LEU A 199 -5.11 25.38 29.73
CA LEU A 199 -6.28 26.02 29.13
C LEU A 199 -7.43 26.12 30.15
N SER A 200 -7.68 25.07 30.93
CA SER A 200 -8.70 25.08 31.99
C SER A 200 -8.41 26.17 33.05
N ILE A 201 -7.14 26.29 33.49
CA ILE A 201 -6.72 27.32 34.43
C ILE A 201 -6.89 28.73 33.82
N ALA A 202 -6.55 28.92 32.56
CA ALA A 202 -6.74 30.19 31.86
C ALA A 202 -8.22 30.59 31.74
N PHE A 203 -9.10 29.61 31.46
CA PHE A 203 -10.55 29.84 31.37
C PHE A 203 -11.15 30.24 32.74
N HIS A 204 -10.76 29.59 33.84
CA HIS A 204 -11.20 29.98 35.19
C HIS A 204 -10.74 31.39 35.55
N SER A 205 -9.48 31.73 35.26
CA SER A 205 -8.93 33.07 35.53
C SER A 205 -9.62 34.19 34.74
N ILE A 206 -10.15 33.91 33.54
CA ILE A 206 -10.90 34.87 32.72
C ILE A 206 -12.34 35.01 33.29
N HIS A 207 -12.94 33.93 33.77
CA HIS A 207 -14.27 33.95 34.34
C HIS A 207 -14.32 34.74 35.66
N ASP A 208 -13.30 34.53 36.52
CA ASP A 208 -13.21 35.26 37.81
C ASP A 208 -12.97 36.78 37.61
N LYS A 209 -12.24 37.18 36.56
CA LYS A 209 -12.04 38.59 36.22
C LYS A 209 -13.30 39.26 35.67
N ASN A 210 -14.13 38.52 34.94
CA ASN A 210 -15.40 39.06 34.43
C ASN A 210 -16.50 39.14 35.49
N CYS A 211 -16.45 38.33 36.54
CA CYS A 211 -17.37 38.45 37.70
C CYS A 211 -17.01 39.63 38.64
N SER A 212 -15.77 40.07 38.65
CA SER A 212 -15.33 41.23 39.49
C SER A 212 -15.56 42.63 38.88
N ILE A 213 -16.03 42.71 37.62
CA ILE A 213 -16.35 43.95 36.93
C ILE A 213 -17.84 44.28 36.95
N ALA A 214 -18.69 43.40 37.48
CA ALA A 214 -20.15 43.53 37.56
C ALA A 214 -20.68 43.77 38.98
N ALA A 215 -19.84 44.27 39.91
CA ALA A 215 -20.22 44.67 41.27
C ALA A 215 -19.95 46.16 41.47
#